data_2068491ac2100948e33473b57bda47d4
#
_entry.id   2068491ac2100948e33473b57bda47d4
#
_cell.length_a   1.000
_cell.length_b   1.000
_cell.length_c   1.000
_cell.angle_alpha   90.00
_cell.angle_beta   90.00
_cell.angle_gamma   90.00
#
_symmetry.space_group_name_H-M   'P 1'
#
loop_
_entity.id
_entity.type
_entity.pdbx_description
1 polymer ?
#
loop_
_entity_poly.entity_id
_entity_poly.type
_entity_poly.pdbx_seq_one_letter_code
_entity_poly.pdbx_strand_id
1 'polypeptide(L)'
;MLIKGIGELENPRWCNVDMAVACGLRHKDVVLGIKVRLSKKQLGSTSDVHALKLAVDAASQLNVPVMAHIGDGPSPLEKLIPLLRGGDIITHAFTARHNGILADNGKIFSCVKEA
;
A
#
# COMPACT_ATOMS: atom_id res chain seq x y z
N MET A 1 -18.67 -0.52 -3.36
CA MET A 1 -19.07 -1.65 -2.48
C MET A 1 -18.35 -2.90 -2.96
N LEU A 2 -17.52 -3.52 -2.10
CA LEU A 2 -16.86 -4.78 -2.46
C LEU A 2 -17.86 -5.92 -2.44
N ILE A 3 -17.85 -6.77 -3.45
CA ILE A 3 -18.63 -8.00 -3.46
C ILE A 3 -18.10 -8.89 -2.34
N LYS A 4 -19.00 -9.40 -1.50
CA LYS A 4 -18.65 -10.23 -0.36
C LYS A 4 -17.85 -11.46 -0.83
N GLY A 5 -16.61 -11.60 -0.37
CA GLY A 5 -15.74 -12.74 -0.71
C GLY A 5 -14.72 -12.49 -1.82
N ILE A 6 -14.72 -11.31 -2.48
CA ILE A 6 -13.70 -10.95 -3.47
C ILE A 6 -12.85 -9.80 -2.92
N GLY A 7 -11.52 -9.96 -2.91
CA GLY A 7 -10.57 -8.91 -2.53
C GLY A 7 -10.46 -7.81 -3.59
N GLU A 8 -10.17 -6.59 -3.17
CA GLU A 8 -9.99 -5.44 -4.09
C GLU A 8 -8.90 -5.71 -5.14
N LEU A 9 -7.87 -6.46 -4.75
CA LEU A 9 -6.68 -6.75 -5.55
C LEU A 9 -6.58 -8.24 -5.90
N GLU A 10 -7.69 -8.99 -5.79
CA GLU A 10 -7.77 -10.43 -6.07
C GLU A 10 -7.24 -10.76 -7.47
N ASN A 11 -7.62 -9.97 -8.46
CA ASN A 11 -7.10 -10.09 -9.81
C ASN A 11 -6.07 -8.98 -10.06
N PRO A 12 -4.79 -9.31 -10.25
CA PRO A 12 -3.74 -8.32 -10.50
C PRO A 12 -3.98 -7.46 -11.74
N ARG A 13 -4.82 -7.89 -12.69
CA ARG A 13 -5.22 -7.08 -13.85
C ARG A 13 -6.08 -5.87 -13.48
N TRP A 14 -6.68 -5.86 -12.27
CA TRP A 14 -7.41 -4.68 -11.77
C TRP A 14 -6.47 -3.60 -11.26
N CYS A 15 -5.21 -3.95 -10.97
CA CYS A 15 -4.15 -3.00 -10.61
C CYS A 15 -3.52 -2.40 -11.87
N ASN A 16 -4.31 -1.73 -12.69
CA ASN A 16 -3.86 -1.17 -13.96
C ASN A 16 -3.24 0.23 -13.76
N VAL A 17 -1.91 0.30 -13.83
CA VAL A 17 -1.11 1.52 -13.65
C VAL A 17 -1.49 2.59 -14.68
N ASP A 18 -1.58 2.22 -15.95
CA ASP A 18 -1.88 3.18 -17.03
C ASP A 18 -3.25 3.84 -16.86
N MET A 19 -4.26 3.06 -16.48
CA MET A 19 -5.60 3.59 -16.19
C MET A 19 -5.59 4.49 -14.94
N ALA A 20 -4.87 4.13 -13.90
CA ALA A 20 -4.74 4.94 -12.69
C ALA A 20 -4.05 6.26 -13.00
N VAL A 21 -2.97 6.23 -13.78
CA VAL A 21 -2.24 7.44 -14.23
C VAL A 21 -3.13 8.31 -15.11
N ALA A 22 -3.82 7.73 -16.09
CA ALA A 22 -4.72 8.49 -16.97
C ALA A 22 -5.85 9.16 -16.18
N CYS A 23 -6.42 8.47 -15.18
CA CYS A 23 -7.42 9.03 -14.27
C CYS A 23 -6.84 10.18 -13.44
N GLY A 24 -5.68 9.99 -12.82
CA GLY A 24 -5.01 11.01 -12.01
C GLY A 24 -4.65 12.26 -12.82
N LEU A 25 -4.16 12.08 -14.03
CA LEU A 25 -3.86 13.21 -14.93
C LEU A 25 -5.11 14.01 -15.34
N ARG A 26 -6.24 13.32 -15.53
CA ARG A 26 -7.52 13.95 -15.86
C ARG A 26 -8.12 14.74 -14.69
N HIS A 27 -7.84 14.32 -13.47
CA HIS A 27 -8.43 14.84 -12.24
C HIS A 27 -7.40 15.38 -11.27
N LYS A 28 -6.39 16.09 -11.77
CA LYS A 28 -5.28 16.67 -10.98
C LYS A 28 -5.71 17.62 -9.88
N ASP A 29 -6.88 18.21 -10.03
CA ASP A 29 -7.49 19.15 -9.08
C ASP A 29 -8.01 18.47 -7.82
N VAL A 30 -8.27 17.14 -7.87
CA VAL A 30 -8.85 16.40 -6.74
C VAL A 30 -8.04 15.16 -6.34
N VAL A 31 -7.23 14.59 -7.24
CA VAL A 31 -6.39 13.41 -6.95
C VAL A 31 -5.10 13.84 -6.27
N LEU A 32 -4.97 13.55 -4.97
CA LEU A 32 -3.81 13.94 -4.14
C LEU A 32 -2.81 12.82 -3.91
N GLY A 33 -3.14 11.58 -4.27
CA GLY A 33 -2.27 10.44 -4.03
C GLY A 33 -2.89 9.12 -4.49
N ILE A 34 -2.11 8.05 -4.38
CA ILE A 34 -2.54 6.67 -4.68
C ILE A 34 -2.68 5.90 -3.37
N LYS A 35 -3.84 5.28 -3.16
CA LYS A 35 -4.08 4.41 -1.99
C LYS A 35 -3.95 2.95 -2.38
N VAL A 36 -3.21 2.17 -1.57
CA VAL A 36 -3.14 0.71 -1.68
C VAL A 36 -3.45 0.03 -0.35
N ARG A 37 -4.20 -1.06 -0.37
CA ARG A 37 -4.51 -1.88 0.80
C ARG A 37 -3.74 -3.19 0.75
N LEU A 38 -2.86 -3.42 1.75
CA LEU A 38 -1.95 -4.56 1.78
C LEU A 38 -2.39 -5.67 2.75
N SER A 39 -3.62 -5.61 3.27
CA SER A 39 -4.15 -6.69 4.11
C SER A 39 -4.53 -7.92 3.27
N LYS A 40 -4.29 -9.11 3.81
CA LYS A 40 -4.54 -10.39 3.14
C LYS A 40 -5.93 -10.51 2.51
N LYS A 41 -6.96 -10.02 3.20
CA LYS A 41 -8.34 -10.05 2.71
C LYS A 41 -8.55 -9.23 1.44
N GLN A 42 -7.86 -8.11 1.27
CA GLN A 42 -7.95 -7.24 0.11
C GLN A 42 -7.08 -7.72 -1.05
N LEU A 43 -5.95 -8.33 -0.71
CA LEU A 43 -5.01 -8.86 -1.70
C LEU A 43 -5.53 -10.13 -2.39
N GLY A 44 -6.29 -10.97 -1.67
CA GLY A 44 -6.63 -12.29 -2.16
C GLY A 44 -5.37 -13.12 -2.45
N SER A 45 -5.15 -13.47 -3.70
CA SER A 45 -3.95 -14.18 -4.17
C SER A 45 -2.80 -13.27 -4.61
N THR A 46 -3.02 -11.96 -4.70
CA THR A 46 -1.99 -10.99 -5.13
C THR A 46 -0.96 -10.76 -4.02
N SER A 47 0.31 -10.69 -4.40
CA SER A 47 1.38 -10.32 -3.46
C SER A 47 1.28 -8.85 -3.04
N ASP A 48 1.41 -8.58 -1.73
CA ASP A 48 1.45 -7.22 -1.19
C ASP A 48 2.64 -6.40 -1.70
N VAL A 49 3.80 -7.03 -1.83
CA VAL A 49 5.00 -6.42 -2.44
C VAL A 49 4.72 -6.00 -3.89
N HIS A 50 4.06 -6.87 -4.66
CA HIS A 50 3.70 -6.55 -6.04
C HIS A 50 2.68 -5.42 -6.13
N ALA A 51 1.62 -5.48 -5.32
CA ALA A 51 0.60 -4.44 -5.26
C ALA A 51 1.19 -3.07 -4.85
N LEU A 52 2.12 -3.06 -3.87
CA LEU A 52 2.79 -1.83 -3.45
C LEU A 52 3.67 -1.25 -4.57
N LYS A 53 4.43 -2.09 -5.29
CA LYS A 53 5.23 -1.65 -6.44
C LYS A 53 4.39 -0.99 -7.53
N LEU A 54 3.24 -1.56 -7.86
CA LEU A 54 2.32 -0.98 -8.85
C LEU A 54 1.77 0.38 -8.38
N ALA A 55 1.44 0.49 -7.07
CA ALA A 55 0.98 1.76 -6.50
C ALA A 55 2.07 2.83 -6.53
N VAL A 56 3.32 2.46 -6.20
CA VAL A 56 4.48 3.37 -6.25
C VAL A 56 4.77 3.80 -7.69
N ASP A 57 4.67 2.89 -8.66
CA ASP A 57 4.85 3.22 -10.07
C ASP A 57 3.81 4.25 -10.53
N ALA A 58 2.52 4.00 -10.31
CA ALA A 58 1.46 4.95 -10.66
C ALA A 58 1.65 6.32 -9.98
N ALA A 59 1.97 6.31 -8.68
CA ALA A 59 2.19 7.53 -7.91
C ALA A 59 3.42 8.32 -8.39
N SER A 60 4.49 7.63 -8.80
CA SER A 60 5.69 8.26 -9.35
C SER A 60 5.41 8.96 -10.67
N GLN A 61 4.66 8.34 -11.56
CA GLN A 61 4.26 8.95 -12.85
C GLN A 61 3.36 10.17 -12.64
N LEU A 62 2.55 10.19 -11.59
CA LEU A 62 1.68 11.31 -11.24
C LEU A 62 2.38 12.39 -10.39
N ASN A 63 3.57 12.10 -9.86
CA ASN A 63 4.28 12.92 -8.88
C ASN A 63 3.44 13.21 -7.63
N VAL A 64 2.81 12.16 -7.08
CA VAL A 64 1.99 12.20 -5.86
C VAL A 64 2.45 11.14 -4.86
N PRO A 65 2.10 11.24 -3.57
CA PRO A 65 2.44 10.23 -2.57
C PRO A 65 1.58 8.96 -2.71
N VAL A 66 2.12 7.86 -2.19
CA VAL A 66 1.35 6.64 -1.90
C VAL A 66 0.87 6.68 -0.45
N MET A 67 -0.35 6.21 -0.20
CA MET A 67 -0.82 5.86 1.14
C MET A 67 -1.00 4.34 1.22
N ALA A 68 -0.09 3.67 1.94
CA ALA A 68 -0.12 2.23 2.15
C ALA A 68 -0.89 1.87 3.44
N HIS A 69 -1.91 1.02 3.33
CA HIS A 69 -2.59 0.42 4.48
C HIS A 69 -1.81 -0.84 4.89
N ILE A 70 -1.31 -0.85 6.12
CA ILE A 70 -0.60 -1.98 6.73
C ILE A 70 -1.47 -2.70 7.78
N GLY A 71 -0.96 -3.83 8.27
CA GLY A 71 -1.64 -4.69 9.23
C GLY A 71 -2.37 -5.86 8.56
N ASP A 72 -2.19 -7.05 9.10
CA ASP A 72 -2.70 -8.33 8.56
C ASP A 72 -2.23 -8.65 7.12
N GLY A 73 -1.17 -8.00 6.64
CA GLY A 73 -0.52 -8.32 5.37
C GLY A 73 0.37 -9.57 5.47
N PRO A 74 0.62 -10.26 4.35
CA PRO A 74 1.45 -11.47 4.33
C PRO A 74 2.95 -11.20 4.54
N SER A 75 3.43 -10.02 4.15
CA SER A 75 4.85 -9.69 4.26
C SER A 75 5.18 -8.87 5.52
N PRO A 76 6.36 -9.06 6.11
CA PRO A 76 6.86 -8.21 7.19
C PRO A 76 7.19 -6.80 6.67
N LEU A 77 7.14 -5.81 7.56
CA LEU A 77 7.38 -4.40 7.21
C LEU A 77 8.77 -4.15 6.61
N GLU A 78 9.77 -4.91 7.00
CA GLU A 78 11.15 -4.83 6.48
C GLU A 78 11.23 -5.06 4.97
N LYS A 79 10.22 -5.71 4.38
CA LYS A 79 10.10 -5.89 2.92
C LYS A 79 9.31 -4.76 2.25
N LEU A 80 8.42 -4.10 2.96
CA LEU A 80 7.51 -3.09 2.42
C LEU A 80 8.08 -1.67 2.54
N ILE A 81 8.66 -1.34 3.69
CA ILE A 81 9.21 0.00 3.97
C ILE A 81 10.23 0.45 2.91
N PRO A 82 11.22 -0.38 2.49
CA PRO A 82 12.19 0.05 1.48
C PRO A 82 11.62 0.33 0.09
N LEU A 83 10.36 -0.02 -0.15
CA LEU A 83 9.66 0.27 -1.41
C LEU A 83 8.98 1.65 -1.39
N LEU A 84 8.78 2.22 -0.20
CA LEU A 84 8.18 3.54 -0.04
C LEU A 84 9.23 4.63 -0.26
N ARG A 85 8.77 5.81 -0.67
CA ARG A 85 9.61 6.99 -0.95
C ARG A 85 9.41 8.03 0.14
N GLY A 86 10.33 8.94 0.27
CA GLY A 86 10.14 10.13 1.11
C GLY A 86 8.85 10.87 0.74
N GLY A 87 7.98 11.08 1.74
CA GLY A 87 6.66 11.69 1.55
C GLY A 87 5.49 10.70 1.36
N ASP A 88 5.77 9.41 1.17
CA ASP A 88 4.72 8.38 1.19
C ASP A 88 4.18 8.18 2.61
N ILE A 89 2.97 7.66 2.76
CA ILE A 89 2.22 7.60 4.01
C ILE A 89 1.91 6.16 4.38
N ILE A 90 2.20 5.78 5.63
CA ILE A 90 1.71 4.54 6.22
C ILE A 90 0.48 4.86 7.07
N THR A 91 -0.66 4.25 6.74
CA THR A 91 -1.87 4.37 7.55
C THR A 91 -2.09 3.14 8.42
N HIS A 92 -2.77 3.32 9.56
CA HIS A 92 -2.97 2.32 10.62
C HIS A 92 -1.66 1.91 11.34
N ALA A 93 -0.71 2.83 11.42
CA ALA A 93 0.58 2.59 12.07
C ALA A 93 0.45 2.08 13.51
N PHE A 94 -0.50 2.61 14.28
CA PHE A 94 -0.76 2.24 15.68
C PHE A 94 -1.82 1.12 15.79
N THR A 95 -1.61 0.04 15.06
CA THR A 95 -2.47 -1.15 15.13
C THR A 95 -1.85 -2.23 15.99
N ALA A 96 -2.70 -2.97 16.73
CA ALA A 96 -2.28 -4.21 17.42
C ALA A 96 -2.31 -5.44 16.49
N ARG A 97 -2.56 -5.25 15.19
CA ARG A 97 -2.61 -6.32 14.21
C ARG A 97 -1.22 -6.81 13.85
N HIS A 98 -1.15 -8.05 13.36
CA HIS A 98 0.07 -8.64 12.84
C HIS A 98 0.69 -7.77 11.73
N ASN A 99 2.02 -7.70 11.67
CA ASN A 99 2.77 -6.84 10.77
C ASN A 99 2.42 -5.33 10.90
N GLY A 100 2.17 -4.86 12.12
CA GLY A 100 2.18 -3.44 12.48
C GLY A 100 3.60 -2.90 12.65
N ILE A 101 3.72 -1.67 13.14
CA ILE A 101 5.04 -1.00 13.34
C ILE A 101 5.79 -1.48 14.59
N LEU A 102 5.16 -2.25 15.47
CA LEU A 102 5.75 -2.75 16.70
C LEU A 102 6.15 -4.22 16.56
N ALA A 103 7.33 -4.55 17.02
CA ALA A 103 7.77 -5.91 17.25
C ALA A 103 7.08 -6.50 18.49
N ASP A 104 7.16 -7.83 18.68
CA ASP A 104 6.55 -8.56 19.78
C ASP A 104 7.02 -8.08 21.17
N ASN A 105 8.22 -7.50 21.25
CA ASN A 105 8.77 -6.90 22.47
C ASN A 105 8.29 -5.45 22.72
N GLY A 106 7.33 -4.95 21.96
CA GLY A 106 6.77 -3.60 22.08
C GLY A 106 7.66 -2.47 21.53
N LYS A 107 8.80 -2.81 20.94
CA LYS A 107 9.68 -1.80 20.31
C LYS A 107 9.31 -1.56 18.86
N ILE A 108 9.49 -0.33 18.39
CA ILE A 108 9.34 0.01 16.98
C ILE A 108 10.45 -0.67 16.18
N PHE A 109 10.10 -1.29 15.04
CA PHE A 109 11.09 -1.86 14.12
C PHE A 109 12.11 -0.81 13.65
N SER A 110 13.38 -1.22 13.50
CA SER A 110 14.45 -0.31 13.04
C SER A 110 14.16 0.30 11.68
N CYS A 111 13.66 -0.49 10.73
CA CYS A 111 13.28 -0.01 9.41
C CYS A 111 12.23 1.13 9.43
N VAL A 112 11.37 1.18 10.45
CA VAL A 112 10.38 2.26 10.63
C VAL A 112 11.01 3.52 11.20
N LYS A 113 12.09 3.38 12.01
CA LYS A 113 12.81 4.53 12.58
C LYS A 113 13.74 5.20 11.58
N GLU A 114 14.21 4.45 10.60
CA GLU A 114 15.17 4.88 9.59
C GLU A 114 14.49 5.44 8.32
N ALA A 115 13.17 5.22 8.17
CA ALA A 115 12.37 5.70 7.06
C ALA A 115 11.88 7.14 7.30
#